data_4ae8aa8edae7e52569f7856d430000ab
#
_entry.id   4ae8aa8edae7e52569f7856d430000ab
#
_cell.length_a   1.000
_cell.length_b   1.000
_cell.length_c   1.000
_cell.angle_alpha   90.00
_cell.angle_beta   90.00
_cell.angle_gamma   90.00
#
_symmetry.space_group_name_H-M   'P 1'
#
loop_
_entity.id
_entity.type
_entity.pdbx_description
1 polymer ?
#
loop_
_entity_poly.entity_id
_entity_poly.type
_entity_poly.pdbx_seq_one_letter_code
_entity_poly.pdbx_strand_id
1 'polypeptide(L)'
;MTHFTGTAKSIRLIGGARVLDFINTTNGRRPYSTLKVTEERLTSFKFFIEWALHASLLSEQEYDAYSPMVFDSPISFQPDLDAVIAFRERLYGVFHNLSLRQNVTDEALQQINLHYQQGAAWRVLRSIDGMPAWGWRTCASAQELTSMLIARLATDATQLLVSSELHALRCCSCADCDWIFLDLSKSKQRKWCQMSVCGLSLIHI
;
A
#
# COMPACT_ATOMS: atom_id res chain seq x y z
N MET A 1 -12.38 10.41 -14.06
CA MET A 1 -11.87 10.18 -12.69
C MET A 1 -12.69 11.03 -11.74
N THR A 2 -13.33 10.41 -10.76
CA THR A 2 -13.93 11.14 -9.64
C THR A 2 -12.82 11.61 -8.71
N HIS A 3 -12.87 12.89 -8.28
CA HIS A 3 -11.91 13.41 -7.32
C HIS A 3 -12.27 12.92 -5.91
N PHE A 4 -11.33 12.26 -5.26
CA PHE A 4 -11.48 11.91 -3.86
C PHE A 4 -11.40 13.17 -2.98
N THR A 5 -12.43 13.40 -2.16
CA THR A 5 -12.54 14.58 -1.30
C THR A 5 -12.32 14.28 0.19
N GLY A 6 -11.98 13.03 0.51
CA GLY A 6 -11.70 12.58 1.87
C GLY A 6 -10.31 12.98 2.37
N THR A 7 -10.06 12.76 3.65
CA THR A 7 -8.74 12.87 4.26
C THR A 7 -8.02 11.52 4.22
N ALA A 8 -6.70 11.50 4.42
CA ALA A 8 -5.92 10.26 4.50
C ALA A 8 -6.46 9.30 5.59
N LYS A 9 -6.93 9.83 6.72
CA LYS A 9 -7.57 9.06 7.81
C LYS A 9 -8.92 8.45 7.43
N SER A 10 -9.57 8.94 6.38
CA SER A 10 -10.83 8.37 5.87
C SER A 10 -10.62 7.13 4.99
N ILE A 11 -9.38 6.88 4.55
CA ILE A 11 -9.03 5.65 3.83
C ILE A 11 -8.99 4.50 4.85
N ARG A 12 -9.85 3.52 4.64
CA ARG A 12 -10.00 2.40 5.56
C ARG A 12 -8.84 1.41 5.42
N LEU A 13 -8.26 1.01 6.54
CA LEU A 13 -7.22 0.00 6.64
C LEU A 13 -7.87 -1.35 6.97
N ILE A 14 -8.39 -2.03 5.97
CA ILE A 14 -9.16 -3.28 6.12
C ILE A 14 -8.60 -4.44 5.31
N GLY A 15 -7.45 -4.24 4.67
CA GLY A 15 -6.74 -5.27 3.92
C GLY A 15 -6.19 -6.40 4.79
N GLY A 16 -5.95 -6.14 6.08
CA GLY A 16 -5.35 -7.10 7.00
C GLY A 16 -3.82 -7.13 6.98
N ALA A 17 -3.20 -6.40 6.07
CA ALA A 17 -1.77 -6.13 6.01
C ALA A 17 -1.55 -4.74 5.38
N ARG A 18 -0.55 -4.00 5.85
CA ARG A 18 -0.28 -2.62 5.40
C ARG A 18 -0.07 -2.52 3.88
N VAL A 19 0.63 -3.47 3.28
CA VAL A 19 0.83 -3.52 1.83
C VAL A 19 -0.50 -3.65 1.08
N LEU A 20 -1.48 -4.39 1.61
CA LEU A 20 -2.80 -4.51 1.01
C LEU A 20 -3.62 -3.24 1.21
N ASP A 21 -3.49 -2.58 2.36
CA ASP A 21 -4.09 -1.26 2.58
C ASP A 21 -3.52 -0.22 1.63
N PHE A 22 -2.22 -0.28 1.31
CA PHE A 22 -1.60 0.54 0.29
C PHE A 22 -2.18 0.28 -1.11
N ILE A 23 -2.31 -0.99 -1.50
CA ILE A 23 -2.92 -1.38 -2.77
C ILE A 23 -4.35 -0.85 -2.86
N ASN A 24 -5.09 -0.83 -1.76
CA ASN A 24 -6.47 -0.39 -1.67
C ASN A 24 -6.65 1.13 -1.56
N THR A 25 -5.61 1.94 -1.75
CA THR A 25 -5.72 3.41 -1.82
C THR A 25 -6.36 3.93 -3.11
N THR A 26 -6.98 3.08 -3.88
CA THR A 26 -7.70 3.41 -5.11
C THR A 26 -8.88 2.46 -5.33
N ASN A 27 -9.79 2.82 -6.21
CA ASN A 27 -10.93 2.01 -6.63
C ASN A 27 -11.08 1.96 -8.16
N GLY A 28 -11.85 0.96 -8.61
CA GLY A 28 -12.37 0.92 -9.98
C GLY A 28 -11.36 0.48 -11.02
N ARG A 29 -10.51 -0.48 -10.68
CA ARG A 29 -9.65 -1.18 -11.66
C ARG A 29 -10.43 -2.19 -12.50
N ARG A 30 -11.73 -2.35 -12.25
CA ARG A 30 -12.60 -3.20 -13.07
C ARG A 30 -13.22 -2.39 -14.21
N PRO A 31 -13.45 -2.96 -15.39
CA PRO A 31 -13.02 -4.31 -15.76
C PRO A 31 -11.50 -4.42 -15.86
N TYR A 32 -10.95 -5.51 -15.36
CA TYR A 32 -9.49 -5.73 -15.30
C TYR A 32 -8.78 -5.63 -16.66
N SER A 33 -9.51 -5.83 -17.75
CA SER A 33 -8.98 -5.71 -19.10
C SER A 33 -8.47 -4.30 -19.44
N THR A 34 -8.92 -3.27 -18.73
CA THR A 34 -8.51 -1.89 -19.00
C THR A 34 -7.59 -1.31 -17.93
N LEU A 35 -7.53 -1.92 -16.72
CA LEU A 35 -6.81 -1.44 -15.53
C LEU A 35 -7.03 0.07 -15.28
N LYS A 36 -8.19 0.58 -15.69
CA LYS A 36 -8.51 1.99 -15.61
C LYS A 36 -9.03 2.32 -14.23
N VAL A 37 -8.20 2.97 -13.42
CA VAL A 37 -8.59 3.51 -12.12
C VAL A 37 -9.69 4.56 -12.30
N THR A 38 -10.82 4.39 -11.60
CA THR A 38 -11.93 5.34 -11.62
C THR A 38 -11.85 6.35 -10.49
N GLU A 39 -11.25 6.00 -9.36
CA GLU A 39 -11.06 6.88 -8.21
C GLU A 39 -9.64 6.71 -7.65
N GLU A 40 -8.78 7.71 -7.86
CA GLU A 40 -7.47 7.81 -7.22
C GLU A 40 -7.62 8.55 -5.89
N ARG A 41 -7.14 7.94 -4.80
CA ARG A 41 -7.21 8.53 -3.46
C ARG A 41 -5.89 9.15 -3.03
N LEU A 42 -4.76 8.69 -3.57
CA LEU A 42 -3.48 9.37 -3.38
C LEU A 42 -3.42 10.56 -4.33
N THR A 43 -4.10 11.65 -3.97
CA THR A 43 -4.29 12.84 -4.84
C THR A 43 -3.06 13.74 -4.91
N SER A 44 -2.11 13.59 -3.98
CA SER A 44 -0.83 14.31 -3.95
C SER A 44 0.19 13.54 -3.14
N PHE A 45 1.48 13.89 -3.28
CA PHE A 45 2.52 13.31 -2.44
C PHE A 45 2.34 13.68 -0.96
N LYS A 46 1.87 14.90 -0.68
CA LYS A 46 1.47 15.31 0.69
C LYS A 46 0.44 14.37 1.27
N PHE A 47 -0.59 14.03 0.50
CA PHE A 47 -1.62 13.09 0.91
C PHE A 47 -1.04 11.68 1.17
N PHE A 48 -0.10 11.23 0.34
CA PHE A 48 0.59 9.95 0.57
C PHE A 48 1.39 9.95 1.89
N ILE A 49 2.06 11.05 2.26
CA ILE A 49 2.77 11.17 3.54
C ILE A 49 1.79 11.12 4.72
N GLU A 50 0.64 11.78 4.63
CA GLU A 50 -0.43 11.68 5.63
C GLU A 50 -0.98 10.25 5.73
N TRP A 51 -1.17 9.57 4.61
CA TRP A 51 -1.57 8.18 4.59
C TRP A 51 -0.48 7.27 5.17
N ALA A 52 0.78 7.54 4.91
CA ALA A 52 1.90 6.78 5.47
C ALA A 52 1.94 6.84 7.01
N LEU A 53 1.61 8.00 7.60
CA LEU A 53 1.39 8.11 9.04
C LEU A 53 0.16 7.29 9.48
N HIS A 54 -0.98 7.48 8.82
CA HIS A 54 -2.23 6.78 9.16
C HIS A 54 -2.08 5.25 9.12
N ALA A 55 -1.35 4.73 8.14
CA ALA A 55 -1.08 3.29 7.97
C ALA A 55 0.12 2.80 8.80
N SER A 56 0.72 3.63 9.66
CA SER A 56 1.92 3.32 10.43
C SER A 56 3.12 2.88 9.57
N LEU A 57 3.18 3.36 8.33
CA LEU A 57 4.35 3.26 7.47
C LEU A 57 5.44 4.25 7.92
N LEU A 58 5.02 5.41 8.44
CA LEU A 58 5.81 6.37 9.22
C LEU A 58 5.36 6.37 10.68
N SER A 59 6.28 6.49 11.61
CA SER A 59 5.98 6.85 12.98
C SER A 59 5.63 8.34 13.09
N GLU A 60 5.01 8.76 14.20
CA GLU A 60 4.74 10.17 14.47
C GLU A 60 6.02 11.00 14.43
N GLN A 61 7.10 10.52 15.05
CA GLN A 61 8.42 11.16 15.02
C GLN A 61 8.97 11.36 13.61
N GLU A 62 8.84 10.33 12.75
CA GLU A 62 9.29 10.41 11.35
C GLU A 62 8.41 11.36 10.54
N TYR A 63 7.09 11.34 10.79
CA TYR A 63 6.17 12.26 10.14
C TYR A 63 6.50 13.71 10.50
N ASP A 64 6.70 14.03 11.77
CA ASP A 64 7.06 15.36 12.23
C ASP A 64 8.41 15.83 11.64
N ALA A 65 9.36 14.89 11.49
CA ALA A 65 10.67 15.20 10.91
C ALA A 65 10.62 15.45 9.39
N TYR A 66 9.74 14.75 8.66
CA TYR A 66 9.72 14.78 7.19
C TYR A 66 8.59 15.65 6.60
N SER A 67 7.50 15.87 7.32
CA SER A 67 6.38 16.65 6.80
C SER A 67 6.77 18.08 6.40
N PRO A 68 7.63 18.84 7.13
CA PRO A 68 8.02 20.17 6.68
C PRO A 68 8.72 20.18 5.32
N MET A 69 9.54 19.17 5.04
CA MET A 69 10.23 19.02 3.74
C MET A 69 9.25 18.97 2.56
N VAL A 70 8.07 18.38 2.79
CA VAL A 70 7.06 18.14 1.74
C VAL A 70 5.98 19.23 1.77
N PHE A 71 5.52 19.65 2.96
CA PHE A 71 4.39 20.54 3.11
C PHE A 71 4.76 22.01 2.91
N ASP A 72 5.96 22.41 3.34
CA ASP A 72 6.42 23.80 3.24
C ASP A 72 7.18 24.08 1.94
N SER A 73 7.38 23.04 1.11
CA SER A 73 8.09 23.16 -0.15
C SER A 73 7.19 23.75 -1.26
N PRO A 74 7.68 24.73 -2.04
CA PRO A 74 7.01 25.21 -3.23
C PRO A 74 7.16 24.24 -4.44
N ILE A 75 7.99 23.20 -4.31
CA ILE A 75 8.31 22.27 -5.40
C ILE A 75 7.15 21.27 -5.56
N SER A 76 6.87 20.92 -6.81
CA SER A 76 5.94 19.81 -7.11
C SER A 76 6.63 18.46 -6.87
N PHE A 77 5.96 17.60 -6.14
CA PHE A 77 6.37 16.20 -5.89
C PHE A 77 5.59 15.21 -6.78
N GLN A 78 5.16 15.64 -7.96
CA GLN A 78 4.41 14.77 -8.88
C GLN A 78 5.23 13.55 -9.31
N PRO A 79 6.54 13.66 -9.66
CA PRO A 79 7.34 12.48 -9.98
C PRO A 79 7.45 11.47 -8.83
N ASP A 80 7.49 11.95 -7.59
CA ASP A 80 7.52 11.11 -6.39
C ASP A 80 6.20 10.37 -6.21
N LEU A 81 5.07 11.05 -6.39
CA LEU A 81 3.75 10.45 -6.37
C LEU A 81 3.58 9.42 -7.48
N ASP A 82 4.01 9.74 -8.69
CA ASP A 82 3.93 8.84 -9.84
C ASP A 82 4.73 7.55 -9.60
N ALA A 83 5.92 7.65 -8.99
CA ALA A 83 6.72 6.49 -8.59
C ALA A 83 5.99 5.61 -7.56
N VAL A 84 5.38 6.23 -6.55
CA VAL A 84 4.58 5.54 -5.52
C VAL A 84 3.38 4.82 -6.16
N ILE A 85 2.62 5.50 -7.02
CA ILE A 85 1.46 4.93 -7.71
C ILE A 85 1.90 3.80 -8.64
N ALA A 86 2.97 3.98 -9.41
CA ALA A 86 3.49 2.94 -10.29
C ALA A 86 3.88 1.67 -9.51
N PHE A 87 4.52 1.81 -8.35
CA PHE A 87 4.85 0.68 -7.49
C PHE A 87 3.59 0.01 -6.94
N ARG A 88 2.59 0.79 -6.51
CA ARG A 88 1.29 0.26 -6.05
C ARG A 88 0.61 -0.62 -7.09
N GLU A 89 0.57 -0.17 -8.35
CA GLU A 89 -0.07 -0.94 -9.42
C GLU A 89 0.69 -2.24 -9.74
N ARG A 90 2.01 -2.25 -9.62
CA ARG A 90 2.81 -3.49 -9.73
C ARG A 90 2.47 -4.48 -8.61
N LEU A 91 2.40 -4.00 -7.38
CA LEU A 91 1.97 -4.81 -6.23
C LEU A 91 0.55 -5.35 -6.45
N TYR A 92 -0.37 -4.49 -6.92
CA TYR A 92 -1.73 -4.92 -7.22
C TYR A 92 -1.75 -6.08 -8.22
N GLY A 93 -1.02 -6.01 -9.32
CA GLY A 93 -0.95 -7.09 -10.31
C GLY A 93 -0.52 -8.43 -9.71
N VAL A 94 0.51 -8.42 -8.86
CA VAL A 94 1.01 -9.62 -8.18
C VAL A 94 -0.03 -10.18 -7.21
N PHE A 95 -0.53 -9.37 -6.28
CA PHE A 95 -1.48 -9.84 -5.27
C PHE A 95 -2.85 -10.19 -5.86
N HIS A 96 -3.27 -9.52 -6.92
CA HIS A 96 -4.51 -9.86 -7.63
C HIS A 96 -4.42 -11.25 -8.26
N ASN A 97 -3.35 -11.56 -9.00
CA ASN A 97 -3.15 -12.89 -9.58
C ASN A 97 -3.16 -13.97 -8.49
N LEU A 98 -2.43 -13.74 -7.40
CA LEU A 98 -2.40 -14.67 -6.26
C LEU A 98 -3.78 -14.84 -5.61
N SER A 99 -4.59 -13.78 -5.52
CA SER A 99 -5.95 -13.85 -4.98
C SER A 99 -6.88 -14.72 -5.83
N LEU A 100 -6.61 -14.80 -7.13
CA LEU A 100 -7.29 -15.66 -8.10
C LEU A 100 -6.66 -17.05 -8.23
N ARG A 101 -5.67 -17.38 -7.40
CA ARG A 101 -4.90 -18.64 -7.46
C ARG A 101 -4.14 -18.84 -8.77
N GLN A 102 -3.77 -17.75 -9.43
CA GLN A 102 -2.93 -17.75 -10.63
C GLN A 102 -1.46 -17.68 -10.24
N ASN A 103 -0.61 -18.21 -11.12
CA ASN A 103 0.83 -18.15 -10.95
C ASN A 103 1.34 -16.71 -11.12
N VAL A 104 2.43 -16.40 -10.45
CA VAL A 104 3.18 -15.16 -10.60
C VAL A 104 4.53 -15.48 -11.22
N THR A 105 4.95 -14.70 -12.20
CA THR A 105 6.25 -14.89 -12.88
C THR A 105 7.36 -14.13 -12.19
N ASP A 106 8.60 -14.51 -12.46
CA ASP A 106 9.78 -13.81 -11.92
C ASP A 106 9.83 -12.35 -12.39
N GLU A 107 9.37 -12.05 -13.61
CA GLU A 107 9.30 -10.69 -14.14
C GLU A 107 8.34 -9.81 -13.33
N ALA A 108 7.20 -10.39 -12.91
CA ALA A 108 6.24 -9.67 -12.07
C ALA A 108 6.83 -9.35 -10.68
N LEU A 109 7.70 -10.20 -10.17
CA LEU A 109 8.37 -10.03 -8.87
C LEU A 109 9.61 -9.13 -8.95
N GLN A 110 10.17 -8.91 -10.14
CA GLN A 110 11.46 -8.24 -10.32
C GLN A 110 11.52 -6.85 -9.66
N GLN A 111 10.48 -6.04 -9.81
CA GLN A 111 10.45 -4.70 -9.22
C GLN A 111 10.31 -4.72 -7.69
N ILE A 112 9.57 -5.70 -7.17
CA ILE A 112 9.48 -5.89 -5.71
C ILE A 112 10.85 -6.26 -5.17
N ASN A 113 11.54 -7.21 -5.81
CA ASN A 113 12.89 -7.62 -5.45
C ASN A 113 13.88 -6.46 -5.52
N LEU A 114 13.83 -5.63 -6.57
CA LEU A 114 14.70 -4.47 -6.73
C LEU A 114 14.55 -3.49 -5.56
N HIS A 115 13.32 -3.08 -5.24
CA HIS A 115 13.06 -2.14 -4.14
C HIS A 115 13.34 -2.75 -2.77
N TYR A 116 13.09 -4.05 -2.58
CA TYR A 116 13.48 -4.77 -1.37
C TYR A 116 15.00 -4.77 -1.16
N GLN A 117 15.77 -5.08 -2.20
CA GLN A 117 17.24 -5.07 -2.14
C GLN A 117 17.78 -3.66 -1.88
N GLN A 118 17.23 -2.64 -2.55
CA GLN A 118 17.56 -1.25 -2.29
C GLN A 118 17.24 -0.85 -0.84
N GLY A 119 16.22 -1.46 -0.24
CA GLY A 119 15.82 -1.26 1.14
C GLY A 119 16.91 -1.60 2.16
N ALA A 120 17.81 -2.52 1.83
CA ALA A 120 18.93 -2.88 2.71
C ALA A 120 19.86 -1.67 3.00
N ALA A 121 20.05 -0.77 2.04
CA ALA A 121 20.84 0.45 2.20
C ALA A 121 20.21 1.47 3.18
N TRP A 122 18.92 1.36 3.43
CA TRP A 122 18.18 2.21 4.36
C TRP A 122 18.12 1.63 5.77
N ARG A 123 18.49 0.36 5.98
CA ARG A 123 18.45 -0.30 7.28
C ARG A 123 19.71 -0.01 8.06
N VAL A 124 19.56 0.36 9.32
CA VAL A 124 20.68 0.60 10.26
C VAL A 124 20.39 -0.03 11.61
N LEU A 125 21.41 -0.53 12.26
CA LEU A 125 21.32 -0.91 13.67
C LEU A 125 21.49 0.34 14.52
N ARG A 126 20.59 0.53 15.46
CA ARG A 126 20.61 1.64 16.44
C ARG A 126 20.47 1.09 17.84
N SER A 127 21.01 1.81 18.82
CA SER A 127 20.67 1.57 20.21
C SER A 127 19.36 2.29 20.54
N ILE A 128 18.34 1.54 20.92
CA ILE A 128 17.05 2.04 21.41
C ILE A 128 16.92 1.53 22.84
N ASP A 129 16.85 2.44 23.81
CA ASP A 129 16.80 2.10 25.24
C ASP A 129 17.94 1.16 25.69
N GLY A 130 19.12 1.36 25.12
CA GLY A 130 20.31 0.55 25.40
C GLY A 130 20.38 -0.79 24.69
N MET A 131 19.36 -1.16 23.90
CA MET A 131 19.30 -2.43 23.17
C MET A 131 19.47 -2.23 21.67
N PRO A 132 20.19 -3.14 20.96
CA PRO A 132 20.29 -3.10 19.51
C PRO A 132 18.93 -3.33 18.86
N ALA A 133 18.51 -2.44 17.97
CA ALA A 133 17.29 -2.58 17.19
C ALA A 133 17.51 -2.10 15.76
N TRP A 134 16.75 -2.70 14.83
CA TRP A 134 16.74 -2.23 13.46
C TRP A 134 15.95 -0.93 13.36
N GLY A 135 16.60 0.09 12.80
CA GLY A 135 15.97 1.35 12.42
C GLY A 135 16.08 1.62 10.92
N TRP A 136 15.56 2.75 10.52
CA TRP A 136 15.71 3.29 9.17
C TRP A 136 16.62 4.51 9.20
N ARG A 137 17.45 4.69 8.17
CA ARG A 137 18.30 5.87 8.03
C ARG A 137 17.41 7.10 7.79
N THR A 138 17.84 8.25 8.27
CA THR A 138 17.15 9.52 8.00
C THR A 138 17.31 9.92 6.54
N CYS A 139 16.25 10.52 5.99
CA CYS A 139 16.22 11.06 4.63
C CYS A 139 16.56 12.53 4.64
N ALA A 140 17.37 12.96 3.67
CA ALA A 140 17.77 14.35 3.49
C ALA A 140 16.97 15.07 2.38
N SER A 141 16.21 14.32 1.58
CA SER A 141 15.39 14.85 0.49
C SER A 141 14.08 14.07 0.34
N ALA A 142 13.10 14.67 -0.35
CA ALA A 142 11.84 14.01 -0.66
C ALA A 142 12.03 12.76 -1.53
N GLN A 143 12.99 12.78 -2.47
CA GLN A 143 13.32 11.62 -3.29
C GLN A 143 13.87 10.47 -2.45
N GLU A 144 14.73 10.74 -1.46
CA GLU A 144 15.19 9.74 -0.51
C GLU A 144 14.04 9.19 0.33
N LEU A 145 13.14 10.07 0.79
CA LEU A 145 11.94 9.68 1.53
C LEU A 145 11.05 8.76 0.69
N THR A 146 10.80 9.10 -0.56
CA THR A 146 10.05 8.28 -1.51
C THR A 146 10.68 6.90 -1.67
N SER A 147 11.99 6.85 -1.91
CA SER A 147 12.73 5.61 -2.08
C SER A 147 12.68 4.73 -0.81
N MET A 148 12.82 5.33 0.37
CA MET A 148 12.73 4.63 1.64
C MET A 148 11.32 4.09 1.89
N LEU A 149 10.25 4.86 1.60
CA LEU A 149 8.88 4.42 1.81
C LEU A 149 8.49 3.29 0.85
N ILE A 150 8.91 3.36 -0.41
CA ILE A 150 8.74 2.27 -1.38
C ILE A 150 9.49 1.02 -0.90
N ALA A 151 10.71 1.15 -0.39
CA ALA A 151 11.47 0.02 0.15
C ALA A 151 10.81 -0.61 1.39
N ARG A 152 10.19 0.18 2.27
CA ARG A 152 9.38 -0.32 3.39
C ARG A 152 8.18 -1.13 2.89
N LEU A 153 7.45 -0.60 1.91
CA LEU A 153 6.31 -1.30 1.29
C LEU A 153 6.75 -2.58 0.56
N ALA A 154 7.92 -2.57 -0.09
CA ALA A 154 8.50 -3.77 -0.69
C ALA A 154 8.87 -4.81 0.37
N THR A 155 9.37 -4.37 1.52
CA THR A 155 9.66 -5.26 2.67
C THR A 155 8.36 -5.90 3.19
N ASP A 156 7.30 -5.12 3.38
CA ASP A 156 5.99 -5.64 3.80
C ASP A 156 5.43 -6.62 2.77
N ALA A 157 5.59 -6.30 1.48
CA ALA A 157 5.15 -7.17 0.39
C ALA A 157 5.88 -8.52 0.41
N THR A 158 7.21 -8.51 0.51
CA THR A 158 8.00 -9.75 0.54
C THR A 158 7.69 -10.59 1.77
N GLN A 159 7.49 -9.97 2.93
CA GLN A 159 7.09 -10.68 4.15
C GLN A 159 5.73 -11.39 3.97
N LEU A 160 4.74 -10.69 3.41
CA LEU A 160 3.43 -11.29 3.14
C LEU A 160 3.49 -12.40 2.08
N LEU A 161 4.25 -12.19 0.99
CA LEU A 161 4.37 -13.14 -0.12
C LEU A 161 4.95 -14.50 0.31
N VAL A 162 5.82 -14.52 1.32
CA VAL A 162 6.41 -15.77 1.83
C VAL A 162 5.76 -16.25 3.13
N SER A 163 4.74 -15.55 3.62
CA SER A 163 4.06 -15.91 4.87
C SER A 163 3.00 -17.00 4.67
N SER A 164 2.68 -17.70 5.76
CA SER A 164 1.55 -18.62 5.79
C SER A 164 0.18 -17.93 5.64
N GLU A 165 0.11 -16.61 5.83
CA GLU A 165 -1.14 -15.84 5.68
C GLU A 165 -1.54 -15.65 4.21
N LEU A 166 -0.61 -15.83 3.27
CA LEU A 166 -0.88 -15.66 1.84
C LEU A 166 -2.04 -16.54 1.35
N HIS A 167 -2.26 -17.71 1.94
CA HIS A 167 -3.39 -18.57 1.58
C HIS A 167 -4.75 -17.96 1.93
N ALA A 168 -4.80 -16.98 2.85
CA ALA A 168 -6.00 -16.24 3.22
C ALA A 168 -6.33 -15.06 2.28
N LEU A 169 -5.50 -14.81 1.28
CA LEU A 169 -5.66 -13.72 0.33
C LEU A 169 -6.94 -13.89 -0.50
N ARG A 170 -7.73 -12.82 -0.59
CA ARG A 170 -9.00 -12.75 -1.34
C ARG A 170 -9.11 -11.43 -2.09
N CYS A 171 -9.77 -11.46 -3.24
CA CYS A 171 -10.28 -10.27 -3.91
C CYS A 171 -11.75 -10.09 -3.55
N CYS A 172 -12.20 -8.86 -3.35
CA CYS A 172 -13.59 -8.55 -3.04
C CYS A 172 -14.52 -9.02 -4.17
N SER A 173 -15.61 -9.70 -3.83
CA SER A 173 -16.59 -10.22 -4.80
C SER A 173 -17.61 -9.20 -5.28
N CYS A 174 -17.60 -7.96 -4.75
CA CYS A 174 -18.46 -6.88 -5.23
C CYS A 174 -18.04 -6.46 -6.65
N ALA A 175 -19.01 -6.28 -7.56
CA ALA A 175 -18.77 -5.98 -8.98
C ALA A 175 -17.95 -4.69 -9.18
N ASP A 176 -18.19 -3.68 -8.34
CA ASP A 176 -17.54 -2.37 -8.43
C ASP A 176 -16.35 -2.21 -7.48
N CYS A 177 -15.89 -3.31 -6.85
CA CYS A 177 -14.78 -3.30 -5.91
C CYS A 177 -13.69 -4.26 -6.37
N ASP A 178 -12.45 -3.80 -6.29
CA ASP A 178 -11.24 -4.53 -6.68
C ASP A 178 -10.26 -4.70 -5.52
N TRP A 179 -10.70 -4.41 -4.30
CA TRP A 179 -9.87 -4.45 -3.10
C TRP A 179 -9.45 -5.87 -2.76
N ILE A 180 -8.20 -5.98 -2.34
CA ILE A 180 -7.57 -7.23 -1.93
C ILE A 180 -7.41 -7.22 -0.41
N PHE A 181 -7.73 -8.34 0.24
CA PHE A 181 -7.68 -8.45 1.69
C PHE A 181 -7.32 -9.87 2.16
N LEU A 182 -6.88 -9.99 3.39
CA LEU A 182 -6.72 -11.28 4.07
C LEU A 182 -8.03 -11.65 4.78
N ASP A 183 -8.52 -12.84 4.50
CA ASP A 183 -9.64 -13.40 5.27
C ASP A 183 -9.12 -14.04 6.55
N LEU A 184 -8.98 -13.23 7.59
CA LEU A 184 -8.57 -13.64 8.93
C LEU A 184 -9.76 -14.07 9.81
N SER A 185 -10.97 -14.17 9.25
CA SER A 185 -12.16 -14.63 9.98
C SER A 185 -12.04 -16.10 10.39
N LYS A 186 -12.75 -16.49 11.44
CA LYS A 186 -12.76 -17.88 11.92
C LYS A 186 -13.26 -18.86 10.87
N SER A 187 -14.29 -18.46 10.09
CA SER A 187 -14.90 -19.32 9.06
C SER A 187 -14.11 -19.37 7.74
N LYS A 188 -13.16 -18.42 7.50
CA LYS A 188 -12.43 -18.29 6.22
C LYS A 188 -13.34 -18.19 4.99
N GLN A 189 -14.53 -17.59 5.15
CA GLN A 189 -15.57 -17.49 4.10
C GLN A 189 -15.93 -16.05 3.77
N ARG A 190 -15.11 -15.07 4.19
CA ARG A 190 -15.33 -13.66 3.88
C ARG A 190 -15.20 -13.43 2.36
N LYS A 191 -16.29 -12.96 1.72
CA LYS A 191 -16.36 -12.70 0.29
C LYS A 191 -16.14 -11.22 -0.05
N TRP A 192 -16.41 -10.30 0.89
CA TRP A 192 -16.34 -8.86 0.69
C TRP A 192 -15.30 -8.22 1.58
N CYS A 193 -14.62 -7.21 1.05
CA CYS A 193 -13.65 -6.44 1.81
C CYS A 193 -14.28 -5.75 3.04
N GLN A 194 -15.57 -5.42 2.94
CA GLN A 194 -16.37 -4.93 4.06
C GLN A 194 -17.85 -5.28 3.85
N MET A 195 -18.45 -5.93 4.84
CA MET A 195 -19.86 -6.37 4.78
C MET A 195 -20.82 -5.20 4.69
N SER A 196 -20.61 -4.15 5.48
CA SER A 196 -21.49 -2.96 5.54
C SER A 196 -21.46 -2.06 4.30
N VAL A 197 -20.55 -2.32 3.35
CA VAL A 197 -20.45 -1.56 2.09
C VAL A 197 -20.65 -2.52 0.92
N CYS A 198 -19.68 -3.39 0.66
CA CYS A 198 -19.72 -4.28 -0.50
C CYS A 198 -20.69 -5.46 -0.33
N GLY A 199 -20.98 -5.88 0.91
CA GLY A 199 -21.97 -6.94 1.18
C GLY A 199 -23.41 -6.47 1.02
N LEU A 200 -23.71 -5.21 1.31
CA LEU A 200 -25.07 -4.66 1.20
C LEU A 200 -25.45 -4.24 -0.22
N SER A 201 -24.50 -3.98 -1.11
CA SER A 201 -24.77 -3.62 -2.51
C SER A 201 -25.52 -4.71 -3.29
N LEU A 202 -25.55 -5.95 -2.79
CA LEU A 202 -26.30 -7.08 -3.37
C LEU A 202 -27.72 -7.25 -2.83
N ILE A 203 -28.12 -6.49 -1.80
CA ILE A 203 -29.44 -6.61 -1.19
C ILE A 203 -30.46 -5.66 -1.88
N HIS A 204 -29.98 -4.80 -2.77
CA HIS A 204 -30.78 -3.83 -3.51
C HIS A 204 -30.98 -4.20 -5.00
N ILE A 205 -30.89 -5.50 -5.33
CA ILE A 205 -31.29 -6.02 -6.65
C ILE A 205 -32.63 -6.75 -6.51
#